data_2c50b64181253fcf482d742f88f5dbf0
#
_entry.id   2c50b64181253fcf482d742f88f5dbf0
#
_cell.length_a   1.000
_cell.length_b   1.000
_cell.length_c   1.000
_cell.angle_alpha   90.00
_cell.angle_beta   90.00
_cell.angle_gamma   90.00
#
_symmetry.space_group_name_H-M   'P 1'
#
loop_
_entity.id
_entity.type
_entity.pdbx_description
1 polymer ?
#
loop_
_entity_poly.entity_id
_entity_poly.type
_entity_poly.pdbx_seq_one_letter_code
_entity_poly.pdbx_strand_id
1 'polypeptide(L)'
;MSDFSPREIVSELDRFIIGQNKAKRACAIALRNQWRRQQLTGPLKDEILPKNILMIGPTGVGKTEISRRLAKLADAPFIKVEATKFTEVGYVGRDVEQIIRDLVETAIAMIKEKKRKEVEAKAHLLSEERVINALVGENASESTKESFRKKLREGELDDKEIDLKIKDSSSNMTSFELPGMPGAQMGMLNIGDMLGKAMGDKYKSKKMLVKDSYEILLQEESDNLLDHDTIIQEALKSVQNHGIVFIDEIDKICARENRQGADVSREGVQRDLLPLIEGTSVSTKHGIVKTDHILFITSGAFHLSKPSDLLPELQGLSLIHISEPTRQSL
;
A
#
# COMPACT_ATOMS: atom_id res chain seq x y z
N MET A 1 12.89 -7.90 4.86
CA MET A 1 12.26 -8.46 6.08
C MET A 1 13.28 -8.61 7.17
N SER A 2 12.94 -8.22 8.40
CA SER A 2 13.81 -8.35 9.57
C SER A 2 13.97 -9.81 9.98
N ASP A 3 15.18 -10.20 10.37
CA ASP A 3 15.52 -11.55 10.84
C ASP A 3 15.09 -11.80 12.31
N PHE A 4 14.10 -11.05 12.77
CA PHE A 4 13.64 -11.13 14.16
C PHE A 4 13.00 -12.48 14.49
N SER A 5 13.38 -13.03 15.63
CA SER A 5 12.69 -14.16 16.24
C SER A 5 11.27 -13.75 16.71
N PRO A 6 10.35 -14.70 16.91
CA PRO A 6 9.02 -14.36 17.45
C PRO A 6 9.05 -13.64 18.80
N ARG A 7 10.07 -13.89 19.63
CA ARG A 7 10.25 -13.21 20.93
C ARG A 7 10.63 -11.74 20.74
N GLU A 8 11.53 -11.46 19.81
CA GLU A 8 11.94 -10.08 19.47
C GLU A 8 10.79 -9.30 18.85
N ILE A 9 10.01 -9.92 17.96
CA ILE A 9 8.80 -9.30 17.40
C ILE A 9 7.82 -8.93 18.52
N VAL A 10 7.58 -9.83 19.49
CA VAL A 10 6.72 -9.54 20.64
C VAL A 10 7.30 -8.41 21.48
N SER A 11 8.60 -8.40 21.73
CA SER A 11 9.27 -7.33 22.49
C SER A 11 9.13 -5.97 21.81
N GLU A 12 9.26 -5.90 20.48
CA GLU A 12 9.02 -4.66 19.74
C GLU A 12 7.55 -4.22 19.80
N LEU A 13 6.60 -5.16 19.74
CA LEU A 13 5.17 -4.85 19.91
C LEU A 13 4.86 -4.38 21.35
N ASP A 14 5.54 -4.89 22.36
CA ASP A 14 5.37 -4.52 23.79
C ASP A 14 5.69 -3.04 24.05
N ARG A 15 6.54 -2.42 23.22
CA ARG A 15 6.85 -0.98 23.31
C ARG A 15 5.64 -0.08 23.04
N PHE A 16 4.64 -0.58 22.32
CA PHE A 16 3.50 0.21 21.84
C PHE A 16 2.15 -0.32 22.31
N ILE A 17 2.08 -1.58 22.70
CA ILE A 17 0.82 -2.27 23.01
C ILE A 17 0.93 -2.91 24.38
N ILE A 18 0.10 -2.46 25.28
CA ILE A 18 0.06 -3.01 26.66
C ILE A 18 -0.79 -4.28 26.67
N GLY A 19 -0.28 -5.34 27.30
CA GLY A 19 -0.98 -6.63 27.38
C GLY A 19 -1.06 -7.36 26.04
N GLN A 20 -2.15 -8.08 25.81
CA GLN A 20 -2.45 -8.83 24.57
C GLN A 20 -1.38 -9.88 24.15
N ASN A 21 -0.72 -10.52 25.13
CA ASN A 21 0.43 -11.39 24.88
C ASN A 21 0.11 -12.56 23.91
N LYS A 22 -1.10 -13.14 24.00
CA LYS A 22 -1.53 -14.21 23.10
C LYS A 22 -1.62 -13.74 21.65
N ALA A 23 -2.24 -12.58 21.43
CA ALA A 23 -2.39 -11.99 20.10
C ALA A 23 -1.03 -11.60 19.50
N LYS A 24 -0.19 -10.90 20.25
CA LYS A 24 1.16 -10.53 19.82
C LYS A 24 1.98 -11.76 19.42
N ARG A 25 1.93 -12.81 20.25
CA ARG A 25 2.66 -14.06 19.99
C ARG A 25 2.15 -14.76 18.71
N ALA A 26 0.85 -14.84 18.52
CA ALA A 26 0.28 -15.48 17.33
C ALA A 26 0.62 -14.69 16.06
N CYS A 27 0.51 -13.36 16.08
CA CYS A 27 0.92 -12.50 14.97
C CYS A 27 2.43 -12.61 14.69
N ALA A 28 3.26 -12.66 15.74
CA ALA A 28 4.69 -12.84 15.59
C ALA A 28 5.06 -14.20 14.97
N ILE A 29 4.36 -15.26 15.34
CA ILE A 29 4.54 -16.60 14.76
C ILE A 29 4.09 -16.60 13.28
N ALA A 30 2.94 -15.99 12.95
CA ALA A 30 2.45 -15.90 11.58
C ALA A 30 3.47 -15.17 10.68
N LEU A 31 3.98 -14.03 11.13
CA LEU A 31 5.00 -13.27 10.41
C LEU A 31 6.30 -14.08 10.25
N ARG A 32 6.76 -14.75 11.30
CA ARG A 32 7.98 -15.58 11.24
C ARG A 32 7.81 -16.77 10.29
N ASN A 33 6.63 -17.38 10.23
CA ASN A 33 6.35 -18.45 9.29
C ASN A 33 6.36 -17.95 7.84
N GLN A 34 5.82 -16.75 7.57
CA GLN A 34 5.89 -16.11 6.27
C GLN A 34 7.35 -15.85 5.86
N TRP A 35 8.19 -15.37 6.78
CA TRP A 35 9.62 -15.18 6.54
C TRP A 35 10.34 -16.52 6.28
N ARG A 36 10.10 -17.56 7.08
CA ARG A 36 10.70 -18.90 6.90
C ARG A 36 10.34 -19.50 5.54
N ARG A 37 9.09 -19.36 5.12
CA ARG A 37 8.66 -19.80 3.80
C ARG A 37 9.50 -19.21 2.68
N GLN A 38 9.89 -17.96 2.79
CA GLN A 38 10.69 -17.28 1.76
C GLN A 38 12.12 -17.80 1.66
N GLN A 39 12.63 -18.38 2.73
CA GLN A 39 13.96 -19.03 2.73
C GLN A 39 13.94 -20.40 2.06
N LEU A 40 12.75 -20.95 1.77
CA LEU A 40 12.61 -22.22 1.09
C LEU A 40 12.74 -22.05 -0.41
N THR A 41 13.30 -23.08 -1.05
CA THR A 41 13.39 -23.23 -2.50
C THR A 41 12.64 -24.49 -2.93
N GLY A 42 12.16 -24.51 -4.17
CA GLY A 42 11.43 -25.64 -4.72
C GLY A 42 9.94 -25.72 -4.33
N PRO A 43 9.26 -26.85 -4.62
CA PRO A 43 7.81 -26.98 -4.52
C PRO A 43 7.25 -26.74 -3.11
N LEU A 44 8.00 -27.10 -2.08
CA LEU A 44 7.59 -26.96 -0.68
C LEU A 44 7.27 -25.48 -0.31
N LYS A 45 7.87 -24.53 -1.01
CA LYS A 45 7.58 -23.11 -0.81
C LYS A 45 6.13 -22.75 -1.15
N ASP A 46 5.57 -23.38 -2.16
CA ASP A 46 4.21 -23.08 -2.66
C ASP A 46 3.14 -23.82 -1.85
N GLU A 47 3.52 -24.92 -1.19
CA GLU A 47 2.61 -25.72 -0.34
C GLU A 47 2.36 -25.08 1.04
N ILE A 48 3.26 -24.19 1.52
CA ILE A 48 3.12 -23.57 2.83
C ILE A 48 2.24 -22.32 2.74
N LEU A 49 1.02 -22.45 3.23
CA LEU A 49 0.07 -21.35 3.34
C LEU A 49 0.24 -20.55 4.64
N PRO A 50 -0.07 -19.23 4.63
CA PRO A 50 -0.06 -18.41 5.84
C PRO A 50 -1.16 -18.87 6.80
N LYS A 51 -0.93 -18.75 8.10
CA LYS A 51 -1.97 -18.93 9.11
C LYS A 51 -2.74 -17.64 9.27
N ASN A 52 -3.89 -17.54 8.60
CA ASN A 52 -4.81 -16.44 8.77
C ASN A 52 -5.37 -16.39 10.19
N ILE A 53 -5.68 -15.19 10.70
CA ILE A 53 -5.98 -14.95 12.11
C ILE A 53 -7.34 -14.27 12.23
N LEU A 54 -8.19 -14.73 13.16
CA LEU A 54 -9.39 -14.01 13.60
C LEU A 54 -9.19 -13.51 15.03
N MET A 55 -9.15 -12.18 15.21
CA MET A 55 -9.06 -11.52 16.52
C MET A 55 -10.45 -11.16 17.04
N ILE A 56 -10.80 -11.66 18.22
CA ILE A 56 -12.09 -11.46 18.87
C ILE A 56 -11.88 -10.63 20.13
N GLY A 57 -12.63 -9.54 20.29
CA GLY A 57 -12.57 -8.72 21.49
C GLY A 57 -13.16 -7.33 21.28
N PRO A 58 -13.39 -6.57 22.37
CA PRO A 58 -14.03 -5.26 22.30
C PRO A 58 -13.25 -4.25 21.46
N THR A 59 -13.89 -3.16 21.08
CA THR A 59 -13.25 -2.06 20.36
C THR A 59 -12.22 -1.36 21.27
N GLY A 60 -11.13 -0.86 20.71
CA GLY A 60 -10.13 -0.10 21.45
C GLY A 60 -9.02 -0.92 22.12
N VAL A 61 -9.07 -2.25 22.11
CA VAL A 61 -8.05 -3.11 22.76
C VAL A 61 -6.76 -3.32 21.94
N GLY A 62 -6.59 -2.60 20.84
CA GLY A 62 -5.34 -2.61 20.07
C GLY A 62 -5.28 -3.60 18.90
N LYS A 63 -6.38 -4.24 18.49
CA LYS A 63 -6.41 -5.21 17.36
C LYS A 63 -5.76 -4.66 16.09
N THR A 64 -6.23 -3.51 15.62
CA THR A 64 -5.68 -2.83 14.43
C THR A 64 -4.22 -2.42 14.61
N GLU A 65 -3.85 -1.93 15.81
CA GLU A 65 -2.51 -1.45 16.06
C GLU A 65 -1.48 -2.59 16.07
N ILE A 66 -1.83 -3.77 16.60
CA ILE A 66 -1.01 -4.97 16.51
C ILE A 66 -0.69 -5.27 15.04
N SER A 67 -1.70 -5.31 14.17
CA SER A 67 -1.52 -5.64 12.75
C SER A 67 -0.72 -4.59 12.00
N ARG A 68 -0.97 -3.30 12.26
CA ARG A 68 -0.24 -2.20 11.65
C ARG A 68 1.25 -2.21 12.03
N ARG A 69 1.54 -2.42 13.34
CA ARG A 69 2.93 -2.50 13.82
C ARG A 69 3.65 -3.72 13.29
N LEU A 70 2.94 -4.85 13.19
CA LEU A 70 3.48 -6.06 12.58
C LEU A 70 3.92 -5.82 11.14
N ALA A 71 3.05 -5.19 10.34
CA ALA A 71 3.36 -4.86 8.95
C ALA A 71 4.54 -3.89 8.82
N LYS A 72 4.61 -2.89 9.71
CA LYS A 72 5.74 -1.95 9.74
C LYS A 72 7.07 -2.65 10.10
N LEU A 73 7.06 -3.58 11.05
CA LEU A 73 8.24 -4.38 11.41
C LEU A 73 8.69 -5.30 10.26
N ALA A 74 7.72 -5.79 9.50
CA ALA A 74 7.97 -6.64 8.34
C ALA A 74 8.41 -5.89 7.09
N ASP A 75 8.31 -4.55 7.06
CA ASP A 75 8.44 -3.75 5.84
C ASP A 75 7.51 -4.31 4.74
N ALA A 76 6.26 -4.61 5.12
CA ALA A 76 5.27 -5.31 4.29
C ALA A 76 4.14 -4.38 3.85
N PRO A 77 3.62 -4.52 2.62
CA PRO A 77 2.42 -3.82 2.20
C PRO A 77 1.25 -4.15 3.14
N PHE A 78 0.56 -3.11 3.61
CA PHE A 78 -0.51 -3.24 4.59
C PHE A 78 -1.73 -2.40 4.19
N ILE A 79 -2.90 -3.04 4.24
CA ILE A 79 -4.17 -2.34 4.09
C ILE A 79 -5.11 -2.70 5.24
N LYS A 80 -5.83 -1.69 5.74
CA LYS A 80 -6.97 -1.86 6.64
C LYS A 80 -8.26 -1.57 5.89
N VAL A 81 -9.20 -2.49 5.94
CA VAL A 81 -10.55 -2.36 5.39
C VAL A 81 -11.59 -2.75 6.43
N GLU A 82 -12.81 -2.26 6.26
CA GLU A 82 -13.96 -2.63 7.07
C GLU A 82 -14.87 -3.54 6.25
N ALA A 83 -15.24 -4.70 6.77
CA ALA A 83 -16.08 -5.68 6.07
C ALA A 83 -17.42 -5.09 5.62
N THR A 84 -17.94 -4.13 6.38
CA THR A 84 -19.21 -3.43 6.10
C THR A 84 -19.18 -2.52 4.87
N LYS A 85 -17.99 -2.23 4.30
CA LYS A 85 -17.85 -1.39 3.09
C LYS A 85 -18.04 -2.17 1.79
N PHE A 86 -18.09 -3.49 1.87
CA PHE A 86 -18.27 -4.36 0.72
C PHE A 86 -19.72 -4.79 0.57
N THR A 87 -20.10 -5.07 -0.64
CA THR A 87 -21.40 -5.61 -1.02
C THR A 87 -21.20 -6.85 -1.86
N GLU A 88 -22.17 -7.76 -1.83
CA GLU A 88 -22.17 -8.95 -2.67
C GLU A 88 -22.02 -8.58 -4.16
N VAL A 89 -21.25 -9.38 -4.89
CA VAL A 89 -21.03 -9.19 -6.34
C VAL A 89 -22.37 -9.13 -7.08
N GLY A 90 -22.55 -8.08 -7.87
CA GLY A 90 -23.80 -7.82 -8.61
C GLY A 90 -24.72 -6.77 -7.98
N TYR A 91 -24.47 -6.34 -6.75
CA TYR A 91 -25.13 -5.18 -6.14
C TYR A 91 -24.26 -3.91 -6.25
N VAL A 92 -24.91 -2.75 -6.14
CA VAL A 92 -24.20 -1.46 -6.16
C VAL A 92 -23.33 -1.35 -4.89
N GLY A 93 -22.02 -1.38 -5.06
CA GLY A 93 -21.07 -1.27 -3.96
C GLY A 93 -19.64 -1.65 -4.38
N ARG A 94 -18.75 -1.77 -3.40
CA ARG A 94 -17.36 -2.17 -3.62
C ARG A 94 -17.25 -3.69 -3.61
N ASP A 95 -16.67 -4.23 -4.67
CA ASP A 95 -16.22 -5.60 -4.79
C ASP A 95 -15.07 -5.90 -3.81
N VAL A 96 -15.06 -7.10 -3.24
CA VAL A 96 -14.01 -7.52 -2.29
C VAL A 96 -12.62 -7.62 -2.91
N GLU A 97 -12.53 -7.87 -4.22
CA GLU A 97 -11.24 -7.86 -4.93
C GLU A 97 -10.58 -6.47 -4.92
N GLN A 98 -11.35 -5.40 -4.66
CA GLN A 98 -10.80 -4.06 -4.50
C GLN A 98 -9.77 -3.97 -3.37
N ILE A 99 -9.87 -4.84 -2.36
CA ILE A 99 -8.87 -4.98 -1.29
C ILE A 99 -7.48 -5.22 -1.88
N ILE A 100 -7.40 -6.15 -2.82
CA ILE A 100 -6.10 -6.54 -3.43
C ILE A 100 -5.62 -5.45 -4.38
N ARG A 101 -6.52 -4.82 -5.14
CA ARG A 101 -6.17 -3.69 -6.00
C ARG A 101 -5.60 -2.53 -5.19
N ASP A 102 -6.24 -2.17 -4.08
CA ASP A 102 -5.79 -1.11 -3.18
C ASP A 102 -4.46 -1.49 -2.46
N LEU A 103 -4.26 -2.77 -2.13
CA LEU A 103 -3.02 -3.28 -1.55
C LEU A 103 -1.85 -3.14 -2.53
N VAL A 104 -2.07 -3.39 -3.82
CA VAL A 104 -1.05 -3.20 -4.88
C VAL A 104 -0.66 -1.72 -4.99
N GLU A 105 -1.63 -0.79 -5.00
CA GLU A 105 -1.33 0.64 -5.03
C GLU A 105 -0.50 1.06 -3.81
N THR A 106 -0.86 0.54 -2.64
CA THR A 106 -0.09 0.79 -1.40
C THR A 106 1.34 0.27 -1.50
N ALA A 107 1.52 -0.92 -2.08
CA ALA A 107 2.85 -1.51 -2.28
C ALA A 107 3.70 -0.71 -3.27
N ILE A 108 3.11 -0.26 -4.38
CA ILE A 108 3.79 0.59 -5.37
C ILE A 108 4.26 1.88 -4.72
N ALA A 109 3.39 2.56 -3.96
CA ALA A 109 3.75 3.78 -3.24
C ALA A 109 4.90 3.55 -2.24
N MET A 110 4.84 2.46 -1.48
CA MET A 110 5.86 2.09 -0.49
C MET A 110 7.22 1.81 -1.15
N ILE A 111 7.24 1.04 -2.24
CA ILE A 111 8.48 0.70 -2.95
C ILE A 111 9.04 1.92 -3.67
N LYS A 112 8.18 2.74 -4.28
CA LYS A 112 8.57 4.00 -4.90
C LYS A 112 9.27 4.92 -3.91
N GLU A 113 8.72 5.08 -2.71
CA GLU A 113 9.32 5.89 -1.64
C GLU A 113 10.68 5.34 -1.20
N LYS A 114 10.80 4.02 -1.09
CA LYS A 114 12.07 3.36 -0.76
C LYS A 114 13.13 3.59 -1.86
N LYS A 115 12.74 3.38 -3.11
CA LYS A 115 13.63 3.60 -4.26
C LYS A 115 14.04 5.07 -4.41
N ARG A 116 13.13 6.03 -4.13
CA ARG A 116 13.49 7.45 -4.09
C ARG A 116 14.63 7.73 -3.11
N LYS A 117 14.57 7.17 -1.90
CA LYS A 117 15.64 7.31 -0.91
C LYS A 117 16.97 6.72 -1.38
N GLU A 118 16.93 5.62 -2.14
CA GLU A 118 18.15 4.99 -2.71
C GLU A 118 18.81 5.89 -3.76
N VAL A 119 18.03 6.65 -4.54
CA VAL A 119 18.55 7.54 -5.61
C VAL A 119 18.69 8.99 -5.18
N GLU A 120 18.32 9.35 -3.95
CA GLU A 120 18.23 10.73 -3.46
C GLU A 120 19.55 11.52 -3.66
N ALA A 121 20.69 10.93 -3.31
CA ALA A 121 21.99 11.57 -3.47
C ALA A 121 22.30 11.92 -4.94
N LYS A 122 21.93 11.03 -5.87
CA LYS A 122 22.10 11.27 -7.30
C LYS A 122 21.11 12.31 -7.83
N ALA A 123 19.87 12.25 -7.36
CA ALA A 123 18.84 13.24 -7.70
C ALA A 123 19.23 14.64 -7.23
N HIS A 124 19.83 14.78 -6.04
CA HIS A 124 20.38 16.06 -5.56
C HIS A 124 21.43 16.64 -6.50
N LEU A 125 22.38 15.83 -6.96
CA LEU A 125 23.40 16.28 -7.90
C LEU A 125 22.81 16.75 -9.23
N LEU A 126 21.84 16.02 -9.77
CA LEU A 126 21.16 16.40 -11.03
C LEU A 126 20.31 17.66 -10.85
N SER A 127 19.61 17.80 -9.74
CA SER A 127 18.82 19.00 -9.42
C SER A 127 19.74 20.24 -9.29
N GLU A 128 20.88 20.11 -8.59
CA GLU A 128 21.88 21.16 -8.47
C GLU A 128 22.40 21.59 -9.84
N GLU A 129 22.71 20.64 -10.71
CA GLU A 129 23.17 20.91 -12.07
C GLU A 129 22.12 21.65 -12.92
N ARG A 130 20.83 21.25 -12.82
CA ARG A 130 19.73 21.93 -13.51
C ARG A 130 19.56 23.38 -13.04
N VAL A 131 19.64 23.65 -11.73
CA VAL A 131 19.58 24.99 -11.17
C VAL A 131 20.76 25.84 -11.69
N ILE A 132 21.97 25.27 -11.67
CA ILE A 132 23.18 25.98 -12.18
C ILE A 132 23.02 26.28 -13.67
N ASN A 133 22.58 25.32 -14.47
CA ASN A 133 22.37 25.54 -15.91
C ASN A 133 21.28 26.60 -16.18
N ALA A 134 20.24 26.69 -15.34
CA ALA A 134 19.23 27.74 -15.44
C ALA A 134 19.78 29.13 -15.08
N LEU A 135 20.75 29.20 -14.15
CA LEU A 135 21.38 30.47 -13.72
C LEU A 135 22.42 31.00 -14.68
N VAL A 136 23.29 30.14 -15.23
CA VAL A 136 24.46 30.52 -16.01
C VAL A 136 24.42 30.08 -17.47
N GLY A 137 23.43 29.27 -17.84
CA GLY A 137 23.31 28.66 -19.16
C GLY A 137 24.10 27.37 -19.31
N GLU A 138 23.63 26.50 -20.21
CA GLU A 138 24.21 25.16 -20.42
C GLU A 138 25.66 25.21 -20.91
N ASN A 139 26.02 26.24 -21.66
CA ASN A 139 27.34 26.42 -22.27
C ASN A 139 28.35 27.19 -21.39
N ALA A 140 28.04 27.45 -20.12
CA ALA A 140 28.94 28.12 -19.19
C ALA A 140 30.19 27.26 -18.92
N SER A 141 31.35 27.96 -18.69
CA SER A 141 32.59 27.25 -18.36
C SER A 141 32.48 26.50 -17.04
N GLU A 142 33.23 25.39 -16.91
CA GLU A 142 33.18 24.56 -15.69
C GLU A 142 33.58 25.39 -14.45
N SER A 143 34.57 26.29 -14.57
CA SER A 143 34.96 27.18 -13.47
C SER A 143 33.84 28.13 -13.04
N THR A 144 33.00 28.59 -13.97
CA THR A 144 31.81 29.39 -13.67
C THR A 144 30.77 28.53 -12.94
N LYS A 145 30.50 27.34 -13.45
CA LYS A 145 29.57 26.42 -12.82
C LYS A 145 29.99 26.05 -11.39
N GLU A 146 31.26 25.78 -11.14
CA GLU A 146 31.79 25.51 -9.80
C GLU A 146 31.65 26.71 -8.85
N SER A 147 31.89 27.92 -9.32
CA SER A 147 31.69 29.14 -8.52
C SER A 147 30.22 29.32 -8.12
N PHE A 148 29.28 29.06 -9.05
CA PHE A 148 27.86 29.16 -8.78
C PHE A 148 27.37 27.97 -7.89
N ARG A 149 27.95 26.80 -8.03
CA ARG A 149 27.67 25.64 -7.16
C ARG A 149 28.03 25.95 -5.71
N LYS A 150 29.18 26.61 -5.48
CA LYS A 150 29.57 27.01 -4.13
C LYS A 150 28.59 28.03 -3.54
N LYS A 151 28.20 29.05 -4.28
CA LYS A 151 27.24 30.09 -3.86
C LYS A 151 25.84 29.50 -3.61
N LEU A 152 25.42 28.53 -4.42
CA LEU A 152 24.15 27.83 -4.24
C LEU A 152 24.14 27.06 -2.91
N ARG A 153 25.22 26.34 -2.59
CA ARG A 153 25.35 25.59 -1.33
C ARG A 153 25.48 26.51 -0.10
N GLU A 154 25.98 27.72 -0.27
CA GLU A 154 26.07 28.75 0.75
C GLU A 154 24.73 29.53 0.94
N GLY A 155 23.71 29.28 0.08
CA GLY A 155 22.39 29.93 0.15
C GLY A 155 22.37 31.37 -0.42
N GLU A 156 23.46 31.84 -1.03
CA GLU A 156 23.53 33.21 -1.57
C GLU A 156 22.62 33.47 -2.78
N LEU A 157 22.11 32.38 -3.38
CA LEU A 157 21.30 32.42 -4.60
C LEU A 157 19.82 32.11 -4.37
N ASP A 158 19.39 31.85 -3.14
CA ASP A 158 18.06 31.41 -2.78
C ASP A 158 16.93 32.31 -3.25
N ASP A 159 17.13 33.63 -3.19
CA ASP A 159 16.13 34.63 -3.58
C ASP A 159 16.22 35.03 -5.08
N LYS A 160 17.07 34.38 -5.87
CA LYS A 160 17.12 34.63 -7.31
C LYS A 160 15.98 33.92 -8.02
N GLU A 161 15.38 34.62 -9.00
CA GLU A 161 14.42 34.01 -9.92
C GLU A 161 15.13 33.26 -11.04
N ILE A 162 14.66 32.04 -11.32
CA ILE A 162 15.11 31.21 -12.45
C ILE A 162 13.93 30.79 -13.29
N ASP A 163 14.16 30.59 -14.56
CA ASP A 163 13.18 30.05 -15.51
C ASP A 163 13.46 28.55 -15.73
N LEU A 164 12.59 27.71 -15.22
CA LEU A 164 12.76 26.27 -15.28
C LEU A 164 11.70 25.60 -16.15
N LYS A 165 12.15 24.68 -16.99
CA LYS A 165 11.27 23.77 -17.71
C LYS A 165 10.91 22.61 -16.78
N ILE A 166 9.66 22.59 -16.30
CA ILE A 166 9.13 21.57 -15.41
C ILE A 166 8.11 20.72 -16.20
N LYS A 167 8.11 19.43 -15.94
CA LYS A 167 7.13 18.49 -16.51
C LYS A 167 5.72 18.84 -16.05
N ASP A 168 4.80 19.04 -17.00
CA ASP A 168 3.40 19.35 -16.67
C ASP A 168 2.66 18.13 -16.18
N SER A 169 2.58 17.97 -14.86
CA SER A 169 1.79 16.90 -14.21
C SER A 169 0.29 17.12 -14.27
N SER A 170 -0.20 18.24 -14.80
CA SER A 170 -1.64 18.55 -14.85
C SER A 170 -2.38 17.89 -16.03
N SER A 171 -1.66 17.23 -16.94
CA SER A 171 -2.27 16.58 -18.12
C SER A 171 -2.95 15.22 -17.83
N ASN A 172 -2.86 14.70 -16.60
CA ASN A 172 -3.51 13.42 -16.25
C ASN A 172 -4.98 13.53 -15.84
N MET A 173 -5.60 14.73 -15.94
CA MET A 173 -7.01 14.96 -15.58
C MET A 173 -7.81 15.68 -16.65
N THR A 174 -7.75 15.24 -17.89
CA THR A 174 -8.81 15.60 -18.85
C THR A 174 -9.53 14.33 -19.29
N SER A 175 -10.49 13.91 -18.47
CA SER A 175 -11.66 13.17 -19.00
C SER A 175 -12.35 14.10 -19.99
N PHE A 176 -12.11 13.89 -21.26
CA PHE A 176 -12.87 14.54 -22.33
C PHE A 176 -14.24 13.87 -22.32
N GLU A 177 -15.21 14.47 -21.62
CA GLU A 177 -16.61 14.18 -21.84
C GLU A 177 -16.98 14.76 -23.21
N LEU A 178 -17.10 13.89 -24.18
CA LEU A 178 -17.77 14.24 -25.46
C LEU A 178 -19.25 14.40 -25.19
N PRO A 179 -19.82 15.61 -25.32
CA PRO A 179 -21.27 15.79 -25.19
C PRO A 179 -21.96 15.16 -26.41
N GLY A 180 -22.69 14.07 -26.19
CA GLY A 180 -23.62 13.60 -27.23
C GLY A 180 -23.83 12.11 -27.43
N MET A 181 -23.27 11.20 -26.63
CA MET A 181 -23.57 9.76 -26.76
C MET A 181 -23.82 9.08 -25.40
N PRO A 182 -25.07 8.99 -24.93
CA PRO A 182 -25.39 8.15 -23.79
C PRO A 182 -25.43 6.69 -24.24
N GLY A 183 -24.56 5.84 -23.73
CA GLY A 183 -24.69 4.38 -23.80
C GLY A 183 -23.57 3.55 -24.42
N ALA A 184 -22.43 4.10 -24.79
CA ALA A 184 -21.30 3.28 -25.25
C ALA A 184 -20.31 2.98 -24.12
N GLN A 185 -20.61 1.99 -23.29
CA GLN A 185 -19.61 1.25 -22.51
C GLN A 185 -18.77 0.37 -23.45
N MET A 186 -18.00 1.00 -24.31
CA MET A 186 -16.98 0.31 -25.08
C MET A 186 -15.64 0.64 -24.48
N GLY A 187 -14.84 -0.39 -24.19
CA GLY A 187 -13.60 -0.33 -23.46
C GLY A 187 -12.79 0.92 -23.73
N MET A 188 -12.62 1.72 -22.70
CA MET A 188 -11.69 2.84 -22.68
C MET A 188 -10.27 2.30 -22.75
N LEU A 189 -9.84 1.98 -23.98
CA LEU A 189 -8.42 1.97 -24.30
C LEU A 189 -7.92 3.37 -23.94
N ASN A 190 -6.93 3.46 -23.07
CA ASN A 190 -6.28 4.69 -22.65
C ASN A 190 -5.63 5.39 -23.85
N ILE A 191 -6.47 6.02 -24.68
CA ILE A 191 -6.03 6.87 -25.82
C ILE A 191 -5.16 8.01 -25.28
N GLY A 192 -5.38 8.46 -24.04
CA GLY A 192 -4.56 9.45 -23.35
C GLY A 192 -3.13 8.98 -23.11
N ASP A 193 -2.93 7.75 -22.65
CA ASP A 193 -1.58 7.18 -22.43
C ASP A 193 -0.86 6.87 -23.75
N MET A 194 -1.61 6.46 -24.78
CA MET A 194 -1.04 6.21 -26.10
C MET A 194 -0.67 7.50 -26.83
N LEU A 195 -1.48 8.55 -26.68
CA LEU A 195 -1.22 9.88 -27.25
C LEU A 195 -0.13 10.62 -26.43
N GLY A 196 -0.07 10.45 -25.11
CA GLY A 196 0.97 11.01 -24.25
C GLY A 196 2.37 10.49 -24.57
N LYS A 197 2.50 9.18 -24.83
CA LYS A 197 3.76 8.57 -25.30
C LYS A 197 4.16 9.00 -26.72
N ALA A 198 3.19 9.37 -27.56
CA ALA A 198 3.45 9.82 -28.93
C ALA A 198 3.74 11.32 -29.08
N MET A 199 3.31 12.16 -28.12
CA MET A 199 3.49 13.62 -28.17
C MET A 199 4.67 14.16 -27.34
N GLY A 200 5.41 13.31 -26.64
CA GLY A 200 6.52 13.70 -25.77
C GLY A 200 6.05 14.42 -24.51
N ASP A 201 6.88 14.40 -23.46
CA ASP A 201 6.62 15.11 -22.22
C ASP A 201 6.41 16.61 -22.48
N LYS A 202 5.25 17.15 -22.09
CA LYS A 202 4.99 18.59 -22.20
C LYS A 202 5.70 19.30 -21.04
N TYR A 203 6.73 20.07 -21.38
CA TYR A 203 7.40 20.94 -20.41
C TYR A 203 6.76 22.33 -20.44
N LYS A 204 6.46 22.88 -19.26
CA LYS A 204 6.06 24.27 -19.09
C LYS A 204 7.22 25.04 -18.47
N SER A 205 7.54 26.18 -19.06
CA SER A 205 8.47 27.14 -18.46
C SER A 205 7.77 27.85 -17.30
N LYS A 206 8.34 27.77 -16.11
CA LYS A 206 7.83 28.43 -14.90
C LYS A 206 8.92 29.19 -14.23
N LYS A 207 8.65 30.50 -13.96
CA LYS A 207 9.55 31.35 -13.16
C LYS A 207 9.29 31.07 -11.67
N MET A 208 10.36 30.86 -10.93
CA MET A 208 10.29 30.63 -9.49
C MET A 208 11.64 30.95 -8.82
N LEU A 209 11.63 31.10 -7.51
CA LEU A 209 12.87 31.31 -6.74
C LEU A 209 13.68 30.01 -6.69
N VAL A 210 14.99 30.14 -6.60
CA VAL A 210 15.92 29.01 -6.51
C VAL A 210 15.55 28.09 -5.35
N LYS A 211 15.28 28.63 -4.16
CA LYS A 211 14.88 27.84 -2.98
C LYS A 211 13.63 27.00 -3.22
N ASP A 212 12.62 27.54 -3.91
CA ASP A 212 11.35 26.86 -4.17
C ASP A 212 11.47 25.83 -5.30
N SER A 213 12.45 26.02 -6.19
CA SER A 213 12.70 25.16 -7.33
C SER A 213 13.35 23.82 -6.94
N TYR A 214 14.14 23.84 -5.88
CA TYR A 214 14.99 22.71 -5.51
C TYR A 214 14.18 21.47 -5.11
N GLU A 215 13.12 21.64 -4.33
CA GLU A 215 12.24 20.54 -3.91
C GLU A 215 11.51 19.93 -5.11
N ILE A 216 11.03 20.76 -6.03
CA ILE A 216 10.32 20.31 -7.24
C ILE A 216 11.27 19.54 -8.15
N LEU A 217 12.48 20.06 -8.37
CA LEU A 217 13.50 19.43 -9.20
C LEU A 217 13.97 18.11 -8.60
N LEU A 218 14.18 18.07 -7.28
CA LEU A 218 14.58 16.87 -6.57
C LEU A 218 13.54 15.74 -6.74
N GLN A 219 12.26 16.09 -6.66
CA GLN A 219 11.18 15.14 -6.87
C GLN A 219 11.16 14.66 -8.33
N GLU A 220 11.29 15.57 -9.30
CA GLU A 220 11.31 15.24 -10.73
C GLU A 220 12.52 14.37 -11.10
N GLU A 221 13.72 14.74 -10.65
CA GLU A 221 14.94 13.96 -10.92
C GLU A 221 14.92 12.60 -10.23
N SER A 222 14.38 12.54 -9.00
CA SER A 222 14.17 11.26 -8.33
C SER A 222 13.23 10.36 -9.14
N ASP A 223 12.11 10.90 -9.64
CA ASP A 223 11.16 10.13 -10.45
C ASP A 223 11.75 9.71 -11.81
N ASN A 224 12.58 10.56 -12.44
CA ASN A 224 13.27 10.24 -13.69
C ASN A 224 14.32 9.12 -13.53
N LEU A 225 14.92 9.00 -12.33
CA LEU A 225 15.87 7.93 -12.01
C LEU A 225 15.22 6.59 -11.68
N LEU A 226 13.90 6.57 -11.49
CA LEU A 226 13.15 5.38 -11.14
C LEU A 226 12.71 4.62 -12.40
N ASP A 227 12.95 3.33 -12.39
CA ASP A 227 12.36 2.40 -13.37
C ASP A 227 10.97 1.96 -12.87
N HIS A 228 9.93 2.50 -13.49
CA HIS A 228 8.55 2.23 -13.13
C HIS A 228 8.16 0.76 -13.31
N ASP A 229 8.67 0.10 -14.34
CA ASP A 229 8.34 -1.30 -14.60
C ASP A 229 8.94 -2.20 -13.52
N THR A 230 10.19 -1.95 -13.13
CA THR A 230 10.83 -2.64 -12.01
C THR A 230 10.08 -2.41 -10.70
N ILE A 231 9.63 -1.18 -10.40
CA ILE A 231 8.85 -0.87 -9.19
C ILE A 231 7.54 -1.66 -9.17
N ILE A 232 6.82 -1.73 -10.29
CA ILE A 232 5.57 -2.49 -10.39
C ILE A 232 5.82 -3.98 -10.16
N GLN A 233 6.85 -4.55 -10.78
CA GLN A 233 7.17 -5.97 -10.60
C GLN A 233 7.59 -6.31 -9.17
N GLU A 234 8.40 -5.45 -8.53
CA GLU A 234 8.76 -5.60 -7.13
C GLU A 234 7.52 -5.47 -6.22
N ALA A 235 6.58 -4.56 -6.53
CA ALA A 235 5.36 -4.37 -5.78
C ALA A 235 4.42 -5.58 -5.87
N LEU A 236 4.17 -6.09 -7.06
CA LEU A 236 3.36 -7.30 -7.26
C LEU A 236 3.95 -8.48 -6.50
N LYS A 237 5.27 -8.68 -6.59
CA LYS A 237 5.98 -9.73 -5.86
C LYS A 237 5.92 -9.53 -4.35
N SER A 238 6.02 -8.28 -3.88
CA SER A 238 5.93 -7.95 -2.46
C SER A 238 4.51 -8.21 -1.92
N VAL A 239 3.46 -7.82 -2.66
CA VAL A 239 2.06 -8.10 -2.29
C VAL A 239 1.83 -9.59 -2.17
N GLN A 240 2.19 -10.38 -3.18
CA GLN A 240 1.96 -11.83 -3.20
C GLN A 240 2.69 -12.58 -2.07
N ASN A 241 3.89 -12.14 -1.67
CA ASN A 241 4.71 -12.87 -0.71
C ASN A 241 4.68 -12.30 0.71
N HIS A 242 4.37 -11.01 0.87
CA HIS A 242 4.50 -10.28 2.13
C HIS A 242 3.25 -9.49 2.50
N GLY A 243 2.26 -9.40 1.60
CA GLY A 243 1.05 -8.61 1.83
C GLY A 243 0.34 -8.98 3.13
N ILE A 244 -0.15 -7.98 3.84
CA ILE A 244 -0.94 -8.13 5.06
C ILE A 244 -2.24 -7.34 4.87
N VAL A 245 -3.37 -8.04 4.95
CA VAL A 245 -4.71 -7.45 4.88
C VAL A 245 -5.36 -7.55 6.25
N PHE A 246 -5.80 -6.42 6.79
CA PHE A 246 -6.56 -6.36 8.02
C PHE A 246 -8.02 -6.03 7.71
N ILE A 247 -8.93 -6.97 7.98
CA ILE A 247 -10.37 -6.82 7.79
C ILE A 247 -11.03 -6.61 9.14
N ASP A 248 -11.53 -5.40 9.38
CA ASP A 248 -12.22 -5.04 10.62
C ASP A 248 -13.73 -5.27 10.52
N GLU A 249 -14.40 -5.36 11.66
CA GLU A 249 -15.85 -5.49 11.78
C GLU A 249 -16.45 -6.72 11.07
N ILE A 250 -15.73 -7.85 11.03
CA ILE A 250 -16.21 -9.08 10.39
C ILE A 250 -17.51 -9.59 11.04
N ASP A 251 -17.73 -9.32 12.33
CA ASP A 251 -18.94 -9.65 13.07
C ASP A 251 -20.20 -8.95 12.55
N LYS A 252 -20.05 -7.86 11.81
CA LYS A 252 -21.17 -7.09 11.24
C LYS A 252 -21.75 -7.72 9.98
N ILE A 253 -20.98 -8.58 9.32
CA ILE A 253 -21.44 -9.33 8.14
C ILE A 253 -21.87 -10.76 8.48
N CYS A 254 -21.91 -11.13 9.78
CA CYS A 254 -22.54 -12.38 10.21
C CYS A 254 -24.05 -12.35 9.97
N ALA A 255 -24.62 -13.47 9.53
CA ALA A 255 -26.06 -13.66 9.42
C ALA A 255 -26.73 -13.50 10.79
N ARG A 256 -27.91 -12.90 10.84
CA ARG A 256 -28.76 -12.82 12.06
C ARG A 256 -30.01 -13.66 11.86
N GLU A 257 -30.28 -14.54 12.77
CA GLU A 257 -31.37 -15.56 12.71
C GLU A 257 -32.80 -15.00 12.46
N ASN A 258 -33.02 -13.66 12.44
CA ASN A 258 -34.37 -13.11 12.47
C ASN A 258 -34.71 -11.98 11.48
N ARG A 259 -34.00 -11.78 10.36
CA ARG A 259 -34.36 -10.75 9.37
C ARG A 259 -34.21 -11.24 7.93
N GLN A 260 -35.34 -11.53 7.28
CA GLN A 260 -35.39 -11.81 5.84
C GLN A 260 -35.05 -10.55 5.03
N GLY A 261 -34.14 -10.68 4.07
CA GLY A 261 -33.84 -9.68 3.04
C GLY A 261 -32.50 -8.92 3.17
N ALA A 262 -32.09 -8.50 4.36
CA ALA A 262 -30.78 -7.82 4.57
C ALA A 262 -29.63 -8.80 4.85
N ASP A 263 -29.97 -10.04 5.24
CA ASP A 263 -28.98 -11.04 5.64
C ASP A 263 -28.37 -11.77 4.43
N VAL A 264 -29.08 -11.88 3.31
CA VAL A 264 -28.56 -12.47 2.07
C VAL A 264 -27.33 -11.72 1.56
N SER A 265 -27.39 -10.37 1.56
CA SER A 265 -26.25 -9.54 1.12
C SER A 265 -25.03 -9.65 2.04
N ARG A 266 -25.21 -9.90 3.34
CA ARG A 266 -24.09 -10.06 4.30
C ARG A 266 -23.40 -11.41 4.17
N GLU A 267 -24.17 -12.47 4.01
CA GLU A 267 -23.64 -13.80 3.73
C GLU A 267 -22.94 -13.84 2.38
N GLY A 268 -23.46 -13.11 1.38
CA GLY A 268 -22.80 -12.92 0.08
C GLY A 268 -21.40 -12.34 0.22
N VAL A 269 -21.22 -11.29 1.03
CA VAL A 269 -19.88 -10.72 1.30
C VAL A 269 -18.93 -11.74 1.91
N GLN A 270 -19.41 -12.60 2.84
CA GLN A 270 -18.56 -13.66 3.38
C GLN A 270 -18.15 -14.67 2.31
N ARG A 271 -19.08 -15.06 1.41
CA ARG A 271 -18.79 -15.97 0.28
C ARG A 271 -17.78 -15.37 -0.70
N ASP A 272 -17.86 -14.06 -0.94
CA ASP A 272 -16.92 -13.37 -1.82
C ASP A 272 -15.53 -13.19 -1.18
N LEU A 273 -15.46 -13.02 0.16
CA LEU A 273 -14.19 -12.94 0.89
C LEU A 273 -13.46 -14.28 0.99
N LEU A 274 -14.18 -15.39 0.99
CA LEU A 274 -13.61 -16.71 1.19
C LEU A 274 -12.54 -17.07 0.15
N PRO A 275 -12.77 -16.94 -1.18
CA PRO A 275 -11.74 -17.20 -2.18
C PRO A 275 -10.50 -16.34 -2.01
N LEU A 276 -10.67 -15.07 -1.57
CA LEU A 276 -9.52 -14.20 -1.33
C LEU A 276 -8.64 -14.69 -0.18
N ILE A 277 -9.26 -15.25 0.88
CA ILE A 277 -8.57 -15.72 2.08
C ILE A 277 -7.96 -17.11 1.85
N GLU A 278 -8.60 -17.97 1.05
CA GLU A 278 -8.13 -19.32 0.73
C GLU A 278 -7.11 -19.36 -0.39
N GLY A 279 -7.12 -18.37 -1.27
CA GLY A 279 -6.21 -18.26 -2.41
C GLY A 279 -6.96 -18.18 -3.74
N THR A 280 -6.78 -17.08 -4.44
CA THR A 280 -7.33 -16.84 -5.78
C THR A 280 -6.43 -15.91 -6.58
N SER A 281 -6.74 -15.75 -7.86
CA SER A 281 -6.04 -14.82 -8.76
C SER A 281 -6.91 -13.60 -9.02
N VAL A 282 -6.43 -12.43 -8.62
CA VAL A 282 -7.13 -11.14 -8.79
C VAL A 282 -6.47 -10.35 -9.91
N SER A 283 -7.27 -9.90 -10.86
CA SER A 283 -6.82 -8.99 -11.93
C SER A 283 -6.71 -7.56 -11.41
N THR A 284 -5.55 -6.96 -11.62
CA THR A 284 -5.30 -5.54 -11.35
C THR A 284 -4.84 -4.83 -12.62
N LYS A 285 -4.85 -3.50 -12.63
CA LYS A 285 -4.32 -2.72 -13.78
C LYS A 285 -2.81 -2.92 -14.01
N HIS A 286 -2.10 -3.48 -13.03
CA HIS A 286 -0.66 -3.73 -13.09
C HIS A 286 -0.30 -5.19 -13.36
N GLY A 287 -1.28 -6.09 -13.39
CA GLY A 287 -1.09 -7.52 -13.59
C GLY A 287 -1.91 -8.37 -12.64
N ILE A 288 -1.73 -9.68 -12.72
CA ILE A 288 -2.45 -10.65 -11.89
C ILE A 288 -1.72 -10.84 -10.56
N VAL A 289 -2.47 -10.84 -9.47
CA VAL A 289 -1.97 -11.08 -8.10
C VAL A 289 -2.62 -12.35 -7.55
N LYS A 290 -1.80 -13.29 -7.10
CA LYS A 290 -2.23 -14.47 -6.36
C LYS A 290 -2.30 -14.16 -4.88
N THR A 291 -3.39 -14.55 -4.22
CA THR A 291 -3.62 -14.23 -2.79
C THR A 291 -3.18 -15.32 -1.84
N ASP A 292 -2.77 -16.49 -2.33
CA ASP A 292 -2.42 -17.71 -1.59
C ASP A 292 -1.48 -17.47 -0.39
N HIS A 293 -0.60 -16.48 -0.50
CA HIS A 293 0.42 -16.22 0.52
C HIS A 293 0.29 -14.85 1.18
N ILE A 294 -0.82 -14.15 0.95
CA ILE A 294 -1.18 -12.93 1.67
C ILE A 294 -1.67 -13.33 3.07
N LEU A 295 -1.20 -12.63 4.09
CA LEU A 295 -1.66 -12.85 5.47
C LEU A 295 -2.94 -12.04 5.71
N PHE A 296 -4.03 -12.72 5.94
CA PHE A 296 -5.29 -12.10 6.34
C PHE A 296 -5.44 -12.14 7.86
N ILE A 297 -5.69 -10.97 8.44
CA ILE A 297 -5.99 -10.79 9.85
C ILE A 297 -7.38 -10.15 9.91
N THR A 298 -8.37 -10.90 10.37
CA THR A 298 -9.73 -10.40 10.54
C THR A 298 -9.99 -10.03 11.98
N SER A 299 -10.88 -9.09 12.23
CA SER A 299 -11.26 -8.69 13.59
C SER A 299 -12.74 -8.40 13.73
N GLY A 300 -13.28 -8.74 14.90
CA GLY A 300 -14.65 -8.44 15.27
C GLY A 300 -14.83 -8.32 16.78
N ALA A 301 -15.85 -7.57 17.20
CA ALA A 301 -16.20 -7.44 18.60
C ALA A 301 -17.08 -8.63 19.09
N PHE A 302 -17.89 -9.18 18.21
CA PHE A 302 -18.80 -10.31 18.48
C PHE A 302 -19.73 -10.10 19.69
N HIS A 303 -20.24 -8.85 19.85
CA HIS A 303 -21.18 -8.53 20.92
C HIS A 303 -22.60 -9.05 20.66
N LEU A 304 -23.03 -9.03 19.39
CA LEU A 304 -24.39 -9.41 18.94
C LEU A 304 -24.42 -10.66 18.10
N SER A 305 -23.29 -11.12 17.65
CA SER A 305 -23.07 -12.34 16.87
C SER A 305 -21.99 -13.18 17.57
N LYS A 306 -21.91 -14.45 17.20
CA LYS A 306 -20.88 -15.37 17.68
C LYS A 306 -19.93 -15.71 16.53
N PRO A 307 -18.69 -16.14 16.78
CA PRO A 307 -17.83 -16.67 15.75
C PRO A 307 -18.42 -17.84 14.95
N SER A 308 -19.33 -18.62 15.60
CA SER A 308 -20.10 -19.70 14.96
C SER A 308 -21.13 -19.23 13.94
N ASP A 309 -21.43 -17.93 13.87
CA ASP A 309 -22.36 -17.35 12.91
C ASP A 309 -21.65 -16.92 11.60
N LEU A 310 -20.31 -17.08 11.56
CA LEU A 310 -19.54 -17.01 10.32
C LEU A 310 -19.72 -18.29 9.50
N LEU A 311 -19.47 -18.22 8.19
CA LEU A 311 -19.41 -19.42 7.35
C LEU A 311 -18.38 -20.42 7.92
N PRO A 312 -18.65 -21.74 7.87
CA PRO A 312 -17.78 -22.77 8.47
C PRO A 312 -16.33 -22.66 8.04
N GLU A 313 -16.08 -22.28 6.79
CA GLU A 313 -14.76 -22.14 6.20
C GLU A 313 -14.00 -20.96 6.86
N LEU A 314 -14.68 -19.84 7.14
CA LEU A 314 -14.10 -18.71 7.86
C LEU A 314 -13.86 -19.03 9.35
N GLN A 315 -14.58 -19.99 9.93
CA GLN A 315 -14.32 -20.49 11.29
C GLN A 315 -13.01 -21.28 11.39
N GLY A 316 -12.49 -21.80 10.28
CA GLY A 316 -11.18 -22.45 10.20
C GLY A 316 -9.99 -21.54 10.44
N LEU A 317 -10.19 -20.21 10.53
CA LEU A 317 -9.16 -19.24 10.90
C LEU A 317 -8.65 -19.46 12.33
N SER A 318 -7.39 -19.11 12.59
CA SER A 318 -6.83 -19.19 13.94
C SER A 318 -7.51 -18.18 14.88
N LEU A 319 -8.37 -18.66 15.78
CA LEU A 319 -9.14 -17.83 16.70
C LEU A 319 -8.25 -17.31 17.86
N ILE A 320 -8.24 -16.00 18.08
CA ILE A 320 -7.51 -15.35 19.15
C ILE A 320 -8.42 -14.39 19.91
N HIS A 321 -8.66 -14.68 21.18
CA HIS A 321 -9.40 -13.78 22.06
C HIS A 321 -8.47 -12.66 22.58
N ILE A 322 -8.89 -11.41 22.41
CA ILE A 322 -8.24 -10.20 22.89
C ILE A 322 -9.17 -9.58 23.92
N SER A 323 -8.67 -9.41 25.15
CA SER A 323 -9.39 -8.76 26.24
C SER A 323 -8.75 -7.40 26.60
N GLU A 324 -9.46 -6.56 27.35
CA GLU A 324 -8.85 -5.40 27.94
C GLU A 324 -7.69 -5.81 28.86
N PRO A 325 -6.57 -5.07 28.86
CA PRO A 325 -5.51 -5.31 29.82
C PRO A 325 -6.11 -5.12 31.22
N THR A 326 -6.02 -6.15 32.04
CA THR A 326 -6.40 -6.07 33.46
C THR A 326 -5.61 -4.92 34.06
N ARG A 327 -6.27 -3.88 34.57
CA ARG A 327 -5.62 -2.86 35.39
C ARG A 327 -5.06 -3.62 36.58
N GLN A 328 -3.75 -3.88 36.59
CA GLN A 328 -3.10 -4.24 37.83
C GLN A 328 -3.29 -3.01 38.72
N SER A 329 -4.06 -3.20 39.79
CA SER A 329 -4.13 -2.24 40.88
C SER A 329 -2.69 -1.99 41.33
N LEU A 330 -2.23 -0.77 41.10
CA LEU A 330 -1.03 -0.22 41.73
C LEU A 330 -1.20 -0.22 43.22
#